data_d24e9b92df66e5266ac7600ba5f0fec9
#
_entry.id   d24e9b92df66e5266ac7600ba5f0fec9
#
_cell.length_a   1.000
_cell.length_b   1.000
_cell.length_c   1.000
_cell.angle_alpha   90.00
_cell.angle_beta   90.00
_cell.angle_gamma   90.00
#
_symmetry.space_group_name_H-M   'P 1'
#
loop_
_entity.id
_entity.type
_entity.pdbx_description
1 polymer ?
#
loop_
_entity_poly.entity_id
_entity_poly.type
_entity_poly.pdbx_seq_one_letter_code
_entity_poly.pdbx_strand_id
1 'polypeptide(L)'
;DVEEKTPLSTYVTELSGGKSLAGDEENQYKVLKTGAVTFDYFRGDDVKNLPLDYIPREEDRVKKGDLLISRMNTAELVGAVAYVWDVKPNIYLPDRLWRASLTEAANPIFIWKALIQFDAKQQIRSLASGTSGTMKNISKPKLLSITIPKTSREKQDSFAQRLRAIQRQRNCIEESKKVAAVLFASRMDQYFN
;
A
#
# COMPACT_ATOMS: atom_id res chain seq x y z
N ASP A 1 29.95 -6.87 -5.82
CA ASP A 1 29.08 -7.22 -6.96
C ASP A 1 28.15 -6.06 -7.21
N VAL A 2 28.20 -5.51 -8.43
CA VAL A 2 27.25 -4.45 -8.84
C VAL A 2 25.87 -5.10 -8.98
N GLU A 3 24.96 -4.70 -8.14
CA GLU A 3 23.58 -5.23 -8.18
C GLU A 3 22.93 -4.81 -9.52
N GLU A 4 22.58 -5.80 -10.35
CA GLU A 4 21.93 -5.55 -11.63
C GLU A 4 20.56 -4.90 -11.38
N LYS A 5 20.28 -3.77 -12.06
CA LYS A 5 19.02 -3.06 -11.95
C LYS A 5 18.22 -3.17 -13.26
N THR A 6 16.90 -3.12 -13.14
CA THR A 6 15.97 -3.17 -14.28
C THR A 6 14.86 -2.14 -14.10
N PRO A 7 14.29 -1.59 -15.18
CA PRO A 7 13.13 -0.71 -15.08
C PRO A 7 11.94 -1.40 -14.40
N LEU A 8 11.15 -0.64 -13.65
CA LEU A 8 9.94 -1.17 -12.99
C LEU A 8 8.95 -1.74 -14.01
N SER A 9 8.93 -1.24 -15.24
CA SER A 9 8.12 -1.76 -16.36
C SER A 9 8.39 -3.23 -16.70
N THR A 10 9.52 -3.78 -16.30
CA THR A 10 9.79 -5.24 -16.41
C THR A 10 8.84 -6.07 -15.55
N TYR A 11 8.38 -5.50 -14.43
CA TYR A 11 7.59 -6.20 -13.42
C TYR A 11 6.14 -5.70 -13.34
N VAL A 12 5.85 -4.48 -13.80
CA VAL A 12 4.53 -3.85 -13.73
C VAL A 12 4.01 -3.61 -15.15
N THR A 13 2.89 -4.23 -15.49
CA THR A 13 2.24 -4.11 -16.81
C THR A 13 1.30 -2.91 -16.86
N GLU A 14 0.60 -2.65 -15.76
CA GLU A 14 -0.41 -1.59 -15.71
C GLU A 14 -0.49 -0.95 -14.33
N LEU A 15 -0.92 0.31 -14.31
CA LEU A 15 -1.28 1.07 -13.12
C LEU A 15 -2.72 1.56 -13.27
N SER A 16 -3.64 1.04 -12.49
CA SER A 16 -5.06 1.41 -12.52
C SER A 16 -5.46 2.16 -11.23
N GLY A 17 -6.38 3.08 -11.33
CA GLY A 17 -6.95 3.81 -10.20
C GLY A 17 -8.46 3.88 -10.31
N GLY A 18 -9.14 4.12 -9.20
CA GLY A 18 -10.59 4.25 -9.13
C GLY A 18 -11.05 5.71 -9.17
N LYS A 19 -12.13 6.01 -8.42
CA LYS A 19 -12.73 7.35 -8.31
C LYS A 19 -12.69 7.86 -6.87
N SER A 20 -12.33 9.14 -6.70
CA SER A 20 -12.30 9.83 -5.40
C SER A 20 -13.61 10.57 -5.13
N LEU A 21 -14.68 9.85 -4.92
CA LEU A 21 -15.94 10.42 -4.46
C LEU A 21 -15.98 10.39 -2.92
N ALA A 22 -16.72 11.31 -2.31
CA ALA A 22 -16.95 11.34 -0.88
C ALA A 22 -18.42 11.64 -0.61
N GLY A 23 -19.02 10.87 0.29
CA GLY A 23 -20.33 11.10 0.89
C GLY A 23 -20.19 11.46 2.36
N ASP A 24 -21.11 12.26 2.87
CA ASP A 24 -21.13 12.67 4.28
C ASP A 24 -21.87 11.64 5.15
N GLU A 25 -22.74 10.85 4.54
CA GLU A 25 -23.53 9.84 5.23
C GLU A 25 -22.81 8.50 5.33
N GLU A 26 -23.14 7.72 6.38
CA GLU A 26 -22.61 6.37 6.55
C GLU A 26 -23.07 5.47 5.39
N ASN A 27 -22.10 4.79 4.76
CA ASN A 27 -22.35 3.89 3.64
C ASN A 27 -21.57 2.59 3.83
N GLN A 28 -22.12 1.49 3.36
CA GLN A 28 -21.41 0.21 3.32
C GLN A 28 -20.18 0.24 2.39
N TYR A 29 -20.21 1.10 1.36
CA TYR A 29 -19.12 1.27 0.42
C TYR A 29 -18.20 2.40 0.87
N LYS A 30 -16.92 2.11 0.96
CA LYS A 30 -15.88 3.05 1.41
C LYS A 30 -14.80 3.18 0.35
N VAL A 31 -14.19 4.36 0.27
CA VAL A 31 -13.03 4.59 -0.59
C VAL A 31 -11.81 4.93 0.27
N LEU A 32 -10.64 4.39 -0.10
CA LEU A 32 -9.39 4.70 0.60
C LEU A 32 -9.06 6.20 0.50
N LYS A 33 -8.51 6.75 1.57
CA LYS A 33 -7.79 8.02 1.51
C LYS A 33 -6.34 7.78 1.06
N THR A 34 -5.68 8.84 0.60
CA THR A 34 -4.26 8.77 0.23
C THR A 34 -3.37 8.34 1.41
N GLY A 35 -3.80 8.69 2.63
CA GLY A 35 -3.15 8.29 3.87
C GLY A 35 -3.03 6.79 4.09
N ALA A 36 -3.87 5.99 3.45
CA ALA A 36 -3.86 4.53 3.58
C ALA A 36 -2.53 3.87 3.19
N VAL A 37 -1.67 4.56 2.43
CA VAL A 37 -0.35 4.05 2.00
C VAL A 37 0.82 4.98 2.38
N THR A 38 0.56 6.10 3.05
CA THR A 38 1.52 7.19 3.27
C THR A 38 2.81 6.77 3.96
N PHE A 39 2.76 5.79 4.85
CA PHE A 39 3.93 5.29 5.61
C PHE A 39 4.52 4.00 5.05
N ASP A 40 4.30 3.71 3.76
CA ASP A 40 4.80 2.50 3.09
C ASP A 40 4.29 1.19 3.69
N TYR A 41 3.18 1.26 4.43
CA TYR A 41 2.38 0.12 4.87
C TYR A 41 0.89 0.42 4.72
N PHE A 42 0.07 -0.61 4.58
CA PHE A 42 -1.36 -0.48 4.33
C PHE A 42 -2.13 -0.22 5.63
N ARG A 43 -2.95 0.83 5.64
CA ARG A 43 -3.93 1.16 6.68
C ARG A 43 -5.33 1.14 6.08
N GLY A 44 -5.97 -0.01 6.14
CA GLY A 44 -7.29 -0.23 5.52
C GLY A 44 -8.46 0.44 6.25
N ASP A 45 -8.22 1.10 7.37
CA ASP A 45 -9.17 1.91 8.14
C ASP A 45 -9.14 3.40 7.76
N ASP A 46 -8.13 3.85 7.01
CA ASP A 46 -8.06 5.22 6.51
C ASP A 46 -8.93 5.39 5.26
N VAL A 47 -10.22 5.46 5.49
CA VAL A 47 -11.28 5.49 4.48
C VAL A 47 -12.22 6.68 4.67
N LYS A 48 -13.05 6.92 3.66
CA LYS A 48 -14.23 7.81 3.72
C LYS A 48 -15.41 7.09 3.07
N ASN A 49 -16.64 7.53 3.40
CA ASN A 49 -17.85 6.99 2.79
C ASN A 49 -17.91 7.38 1.31
N LEU A 50 -18.44 6.50 0.48
CA LEU A 50 -18.91 6.85 -0.85
C LEU A 50 -20.34 7.43 -0.77
N PRO A 51 -20.78 8.27 -1.74
CA PRO A 51 -22.16 8.74 -1.79
C PRO A 51 -23.16 7.57 -1.86
N LEU A 52 -24.34 7.71 -1.26
CA LEU A 52 -25.33 6.64 -1.18
C LEU A 52 -25.87 6.20 -2.55
N ASP A 53 -25.93 7.12 -3.50
CA ASP A 53 -26.40 6.92 -4.87
C ASP A 53 -25.31 6.39 -5.82
N TYR A 54 -24.08 6.21 -5.32
CA TYR A 54 -22.96 5.73 -6.13
C TYR A 54 -22.66 4.24 -5.88
N ILE A 55 -22.74 3.44 -6.93
CA ILE A 55 -22.34 2.04 -6.92
C ILE A 55 -20.93 1.95 -7.51
N PRO A 56 -19.91 1.59 -6.70
CA PRO A 56 -18.55 1.47 -7.18
C PRO A 56 -18.38 0.23 -8.08
N ARG A 57 -17.42 0.31 -9.03
CA ARG A 57 -17.12 -0.81 -9.92
C ARG A 57 -16.38 -1.91 -9.15
N GLU A 58 -16.73 -3.16 -9.41
CA GLU A 58 -16.06 -4.30 -8.76
C GLU A 58 -14.55 -4.36 -9.05
N GLU A 59 -14.14 -3.89 -10.22
CA GLU A 59 -12.72 -3.81 -10.59
C GLU A 59 -11.92 -2.83 -9.74
N ASP A 60 -12.57 -1.82 -9.14
CA ASP A 60 -11.93 -0.86 -8.24
C ASP A 60 -11.86 -1.37 -6.79
N ARG A 61 -12.47 -2.51 -6.46
CA ARG A 61 -12.43 -3.08 -5.12
C ARG A 61 -10.99 -3.45 -4.74
N VAL A 62 -10.57 -3.01 -3.56
CA VAL A 62 -9.27 -3.37 -2.98
C VAL A 62 -9.30 -4.81 -2.48
N LYS A 63 -8.26 -5.57 -2.82
CA LYS A 63 -8.16 -7.00 -2.50
C LYS A 63 -6.84 -7.29 -1.78
N LYS A 64 -6.86 -8.33 -0.95
CA LYS A 64 -5.64 -8.89 -0.39
C LYS A 64 -4.67 -9.27 -1.50
N GLY A 65 -3.42 -8.87 -1.37
CA GLY A 65 -2.41 -9.08 -2.40
C GLY A 65 -2.16 -7.88 -3.30
N ASP A 66 -3.03 -6.88 -3.29
CA ASP A 66 -2.84 -5.65 -4.07
C ASP A 66 -1.56 -4.93 -3.66
N LEU A 67 -0.89 -4.34 -4.64
CA LEU A 67 0.20 -3.40 -4.47
C LEU A 67 -0.30 -2.01 -4.84
N LEU A 68 -0.41 -1.12 -3.83
CA LEU A 68 -0.97 0.22 -3.99
C LEU A 68 0.13 1.27 -3.93
N ILE A 69 0.07 2.25 -4.85
CA ILE A 69 1.09 3.28 -5.02
C ILE A 69 0.43 4.66 -5.05
N SER A 70 0.90 5.59 -4.22
CA SER A 70 0.41 6.96 -4.20
C SER A 70 0.99 7.75 -5.38
N ARG A 71 0.11 8.15 -6.34
CA ARG A 71 0.53 8.97 -7.48
C ARG A 71 0.70 10.45 -7.14
N MET A 72 0.02 10.91 -6.09
CA MET A 72 -0.05 12.32 -5.73
C MET A 72 0.00 12.50 -4.22
N ASN A 73 0.97 13.27 -3.74
CA ASN A 73 1.16 13.58 -2.32
C ASN A 73 2.17 14.74 -2.17
N THR A 74 2.57 15.05 -0.94
CA THR A 74 3.70 15.96 -0.70
C THR A 74 4.98 15.44 -1.37
N ALA A 75 6.00 16.29 -1.48
CA ALA A 75 7.28 15.92 -2.09
C ALA A 75 7.94 14.70 -1.42
N GLU A 76 7.73 14.52 -0.12
CA GLU A 76 8.31 13.41 0.66
C GLU A 76 7.52 12.11 0.53
N LEU A 77 6.21 12.21 0.28
CA LEU A 77 5.27 11.10 0.34
C LEU A 77 4.76 10.64 -1.03
N VAL A 78 5.07 11.38 -2.12
CA VAL A 78 4.74 10.91 -3.47
C VAL A 78 5.44 9.60 -3.77
N GLY A 79 4.71 8.64 -4.35
CA GLY A 79 5.21 7.30 -4.58
C GLY A 79 5.31 6.43 -3.31
N ALA A 80 4.61 6.79 -2.23
CA ALA A 80 4.41 5.88 -1.11
C ALA A 80 3.72 4.59 -1.58
N VAL A 81 4.19 3.45 -1.10
CA VAL A 81 3.78 2.12 -1.61
C VAL A 81 3.40 1.22 -0.46
N ALA A 82 2.28 0.53 -0.58
CA ALA A 82 1.87 -0.45 0.41
C ALA A 82 1.37 -1.76 -0.23
N TYR A 83 1.71 -2.88 0.40
CA TYR A 83 1.15 -4.19 0.08
C TYR A 83 -0.05 -4.47 0.99
N VAL A 84 -1.17 -4.88 0.39
CA VAL A 84 -2.41 -5.18 1.12
C VAL A 84 -2.34 -6.59 1.70
N TRP A 85 -2.01 -6.68 2.99
CA TRP A 85 -1.96 -7.95 3.72
C TRP A 85 -3.34 -8.51 4.01
N ASP A 86 -4.26 -7.62 4.37
CA ASP A 86 -5.66 -7.88 4.64
C ASP A 86 -6.47 -6.60 4.45
N VAL A 87 -7.77 -6.73 4.13
CA VAL A 87 -8.68 -5.60 3.91
C VAL A 87 -10.11 -5.99 4.22
N LYS A 88 -10.84 -5.09 4.87
CA LYS A 88 -12.29 -5.24 5.09
C LYS A 88 -13.04 -5.25 3.75
N PRO A 89 -14.21 -5.88 3.68
CA PRO A 89 -15.03 -5.86 2.46
C PRO A 89 -15.46 -4.42 2.10
N ASN A 90 -15.84 -4.24 0.84
CA ASN A 90 -16.44 -3.01 0.32
C ASN A 90 -15.55 -1.76 0.42
N ILE A 91 -14.23 -1.93 0.35
CA ILE A 91 -13.25 -0.84 0.25
C ILE A 91 -12.77 -0.75 -1.20
N TYR A 92 -12.74 0.49 -1.74
CA TYR A 92 -12.46 0.77 -3.14
C TYR A 92 -11.30 1.75 -3.31
N LEU A 93 -10.70 1.71 -4.50
CA LEU A 93 -9.58 2.58 -4.88
C LEU A 93 -10.05 3.99 -5.18
N PRO A 94 -9.32 5.02 -4.72
CA PRO A 94 -9.46 6.38 -5.19
C PRO A 94 -8.69 6.61 -6.52
N ASP A 95 -8.82 7.79 -7.10
CA ASP A 95 -8.03 8.23 -8.25
C ASP A 95 -6.56 8.55 -7.91
N ARG A 96 -6.26 8.81 -6.65
CA ARG A 96 -4.91 9.20 -6.14
C ARG A 96 -4.02 8.02 -5.78
N LEU A 97 -4.58 6.82 -5.75
CA LEU A 97 -3.84 5.58 -5.55
C LEU A 97 -3.95 4.71 -6.79
N TRP A 98 -2.82 4.17 -7.24
CA TRP A 98 -2.78 3.16 -8.28
C TRP A 98 -2.62 1.77 -7.69
N ARG A 99 -3.36 0.81 -8.24
CA ARG A 99 -3.05 -0.61 -8.15
C ARG A 99 -2.07 -0.96 -9.26
N ALA A 100 -1.00 -1.66 -8.92
CA ALA A 100 -0.07 -2.20 -9.89
C ALA A 100 -0.49 -3.62 -10.31
N SER A 101 -0.73 -3.81 -11.61
CA SER A 101 -0.85 -5.14 -12.23
C SER A 101 0.57 -5.65 -12.52
N LEU A 102 0.88 -6.85 -12.06
CA LEU A 102 2.24 -7.39 -12.11
C LEU A 102 2.36 -8.47 -13.18
N THR A 103 3.57 -8.59 -13.75
CA THR A 103 3.93 -9.72 -14.62
C THR A 103 4.11 -11.00 -13.78
N GLU A 104 4.13 -12.15 -14.43
CA GLU A 104 4.43 -13.43 -13.77
C GLU A 104 5.83 -13.49 -13.16
N ALA A 105 6.76 -12.70 -13.70
CA ALA A 105 8.12 -12.59 -13.18
C ALA A 105 8.23 -11.82 -11.85
N ALA A 106 7.14 -11.19 -11.38
CA ALA A 106 7.14 -10.31 -10.22
C ALA A 106 6.44 -10.91 -9.00
N ASN A 107 7.09 -10.84 -7.84
CA ASN A 107 6.44 -11.08 -6.56
C ASN A 107 6.01 -9.75 -5.93
N PRO A 108 4.74 -9.50 -5.61
CA PRO A 108 4.26 -8.20 -5.13
C PRO A 108 4.92 -7.75 -3.82
N ILE A 109 5.27 -8.67 -2.94
CA ILE A 109 5.96 -8.35 -1.67
C ILE A 109 7.41 -7.89 -1.94
N PHE A 110 8.09 -8.52 -2.89
CA PHE A 110 9.43 -8.10 -3.30
C PHE A 110 9.38 -6.71 -3.95
N ILE A 111 8.46 -6.48 -4.89
CA ILE A 111 8.30 -5.19 -5.57
C ILE A 111 7.95 -4.09 -4.55
N TRP A 112 7.05 -4.37 -3.60
CA TRP A 112 6.78 -3.43 -2.49
C TRP A 112 8.07 -3.04 -1.77
N LYS A 113 8.86 -4.03 -1.36
CA LYS A 113 10.10 -3.77 -0.62
C LYS A 113 11.18 -3.09 -1.45
N ALA A 114 11.28 -3.39 -2.73
CA ALA A 114 12.19 -2.70 -3.65
C ALA A 114 11.82 -1.22 -3.82
N LEU A 115 10.52 -0.91 -3.95
CA LEU A 115 10.03 0.46 -4.15
C LEU A 115 10.17 1.35 -2.91
N ILE A 116 10.22 0.79 -1.71
CA ILE A 116 10.42 1.56 -0.47
C ILE A 116 11.90 1.74 -0.10
N GLN A 117 12.83 1.17 -0.86
CA GLN A 117 14.27 1.41 -0.64
C GLN A 117 14.64 2.86 -1.00
N PHE A 118 15.69 3.35 -0.37
CA PHE A 118 16.15 4.73 -0.50
C PHE A 118 16.35 5.13 -1.97
N ASP A 119 17.05 4.32 -2.77
CA ASP A 119 17.35 4.60 -4.17
C ASP A 119 16.07 4.74 -5.02
N ALA A 120 15.10 3.83 -4.87
CA ALA A 120 13.83 3.90 -5.59
C ALA A 120 13.03 5.15 -5.19
N LYS A 121 12.99 5.45 -3.89
CA LYS A 121 12.34 6.68 -3.38
C LYS A 121 12.98 7.95 -3.92
N GLN A 122 14.29 8.02 -4.00
CA GLN A 122 15.00 9.15 -4.58
C GLN A 122 14.67 9.33 -6.07
N GLN A 123 14.66 8.27 -6.85
CA GLN A 123 14.25 8.30 -8.26
C GLN A 123 12.81 8.81 -8.41
N ILE A 124 11.85 8.29 -7.61
CA ILE A 124 10.45 8.72 -7.63
C ILE A 124 10.34 10.23 -7.33
N ARG A 125 11.00 10.70 -6.28
CA ARG A 125 10.98 12.11 -5.86
C ARG A 125 11.57 13.03 -6.91
N SER A 126 12.68 12.64 -7.55
CA SER A 126 13.34 13.43 -8.61
C SER A 126 12.48 13.54 -9.88
N LEU A 127 11.69 12.51 -10.20
CA LEU A 127 10.82 12.47 -11.38
C LEU A 127 9.43 13.08 -11.13
N ALA A 128 9.04 13.25 -9.88
CA ALA A 128 7.76 13.85 -9.51
C ALA A 128 7.77 15.35 -9.86
N SER A 129 6.66 15.85 -10.39
CA SER A 129 6.47 17.23 -10.82
C SER A 129 5.26 17.85 -10.13
N GLY A 130 5.20 19.17 -10.07
CA GLY A 130 4.10 19.95 -9.49
C GLY A 130 4.59 21.32 -9.07
N THR A 131 3.76 22.33 -9.27
CA THR A 131 4.08 23.75 -9.07
C THR A 131 4.04 24.19 -7.62
N SER A 132 3.31 23.48 -6.76
CA SER A 132 3.25 23.77 -5.33
C SER A 132 4.11 22.78 -4.54
N GLY A 133 4.79 23.27 -3.49
CA GLY A 133 5.56 22.41 -2.56
C GLY A 133 4.71 21.38 -1.82
N THR A 134 3.39 21.61 -1.77
CA THR A 134 2.44 20.78 -1.02
C THR A 134 1.85 19.63 -1.83
N MET A 135 1.98 19.63 -3.18
CA MET A 135 1.39 18.57 -3.99
C MET A 135 2.27 18.23 -5.20
N LYS A 136 2.95 17.11 -5.12
CA LYS A 136 3.71 16.50 -6.19
C LYS A 136 2.95 15.35 -6.81
N ASN A 137 3.15 15.15 -8.11
CA ASN A 137 2.52 14.08 -8.88
C ASN A 137 3.58 13.38 -9.73
N ILE A 138 3.53 12.06 -9.79
CA ILE A 138 4.33 11.29 -10.73
C ILE A 138 3.42 10.72 -11.82
N SER A 139 3.84 10.76 -13.08
CA SER A 139 3.11 10.12 -14.19
C SER A 139 3.43 8.62 -14.26
N LYS A 140 2.52 7.84 -14.84
CA LYS A 140 2.72 6.39 -15.03
C LYS A 140 4.03 6.07 -15.77
N PRO A 141 4.36 6.71 -16.92
CA PRO A 141 5.62 6.44 -17.61
C PRO A 141 6.85 6.73 -16.75
N LYS A 142 6.84 7.83 -15.98
CA LYS A 142 7.94 8.18 -15.09
C LYS A 142 8.10 7.17 -13.96
N LEU A 143 7.00 6.72 -13.35
CA LEU A 143 7.06 5.68 -12.32
C LEU A 143 7.58 4.35 -12.89
N LEU A 144 7.11 3.95 -14.07
CA LEU A 144 7.54 2.71 -14.73
C LEU A 144 9.00 2.73 -15.21
N SER A 145 9.60 3.91 -15.38
CA SER A 145 11.01 4.06 -15.81
C SER A 145 12.02 3.98 -14.66
N ILE A 146 11.60 4.07 -13.39
CA ILE A 146 12.55 3.93 -12.27
C ILE A 146 13.18 2.55 -12.27
N THR A 147 14.39 2.46 -11.76
CA THR A 147 15.11 1.18 -11.70
C THR A 147 15.10 0.60 -10.29
N ILE A 148 14.88 -0.70 -10.22
CA ILE A 148 14.91 -1.51 -8.99
C ILE A 148 15.82 -2.71 -9.18
N PRO A 149 16.24 -3.40 -8.10
CA PRO A 149 17.06 -4.60 -8.23
C PRO A 149 16.42 -5.65 -9.14
N LYS A 150 17.20 -6.18 -10.07
CA LYS A 150 16.81 -7.31 -10.91
C LYS A 150 17.16 -8.61 -10.21
N THR A 151 16.15 -9.45 -10.01
CA THR A 151 16.36 -10.73 -9.33
C THR A 151 15.39 -11.80 -9.86
N SER A 152 15.80 -13.07 -9.81
CA SER A 152 14.98 -14.17 -10.30
C SER A 152 13.70 -14.31 -9.45
N ARG A 153 12.65 -14.85 -10.04
CA ARG A 153 11.37 -15.09 -9.36
C ARG A 153 11.54 -15.96 -8.11
N GLU A 154 12.38 -16.98 -8.16
CA GLU A 154 12.64 -17.88 -7.02
C GLU A 154 13.24 -17.12 -5.82
N LYS A 155 14.20 -16.22 -6.08
CA LYS A 155 14.79 -15.38 -5.02
C LYS A 155 13.76 -14.41 -4.45
N GLN A 156 12.92 -13.81 -5.30
CA GLN A 156 11.82 -12.94 -4.85
C GLN A 156 10.84 -13.72 -3.98
N ASP A 157 10.47 -14.95 -4.36
CA ASP A 157 9.53 -15.79 -3.62
C ASP A 157 10.11 -16.24 -2.27
N SER A 158 11.39 -16.62 -2.24
CA SER A 158 12.10 -16.93 -0.98
C SER A 158 12.12 -15.73 -0.03
N PHE A 159 12.42 -14.55 -0.54
CA PHE A 159 12.36 -13.32 0.23
C PHE A 159 10.94 -13.03 0.76
N ALA A 160 9.93 -13.14 -0.09
CA ALA A 160 8.54 -12.93 0.28
C ALA A 160 8.05 -13.94 1.33
N GLN A 161 8.50 -15.20 1.26
CA GLN A 161 8.19 -16.22 2.26
C GLN A 161 8.71 -15.83 3.65
N ARG A 162 9.95 -15.35 3.74
CA ARG A 162 10.53 -14.86 4.99
C ARG A 162 9.75 -13.66 5.55
N LEU A 163 9.39 -12.70 4.71
CA LEU A 163 8.58 -11.56 5.15
C LEU A 163 7.19 -11.97 5.62
N ARG A 164 6.54 -12.94 4.95
CA ARG A 164 5.25 -13.47 5.42
C ARG A 164 5.39 -14.14 6.80
N ALA A 165 6.48 -14.84 7.06
CA ALA A 165 6.74 -15.44 8.37
C ALA A 165 6.91 -14.35 9.45
N ILE A 166 7.70 -13.31 9.18
CA ILE A 166 7.87 -12.16 10.08
C ILE A 166 6.53 -11.46 10.33
N GLN A 167 5.72 -11.25 9.29
CA GLN A 167 4.41 -10.60 9.46
C GLN A 167 3.45 -11.44 10.33
N ARG A 168 3.44 -12.76 10.16
CA ARG A 168 2.66 -13.65 11.04
C ARG A 168 3.11 -13.56 12.49
N GLN A 169 4.41 -13.54 12.76
CA GLN A 169 4.93 -13.37 14.11
C GLN A 169 4.54 -12.02 14.72
N ARG A 170 4.63 -10.95 13.95
CA ARG A 170 4.18 -9.61 14.40
C ARG A 170 2.70 -9.60 14.77
N ASN A 171 1.85 -10.18 13.92
CA ASN A 171 0.41 -10.25 14.19
C ASN A 171 0.12 -11.06 15.48
N CYS A 172 0.82 -12.18 15.68
CA CYS A 172 0.70 -12.99 16.90
C CYS A 172 1.12 -12.21 18.15
N ILE A 173 2.22 -11.44 18.07
CA ILE A 173 2.69 -10.60 19.18
C ILE A 173 1.66 -9.51 19.49
N GLU A 174 1.11 -8.83 18.49
CA GLU A 174 0.11 -7.78 18.71
C GLU A 174 -1.19 -8.34 19.30
N GLU A 175 -1.62 -9.52 18.90
CA GLU A 175 -2.77 -10.20 19.51
C GLU A 175 -2.49 -10.58 20.95
N SER A 176 -1.32 -11.14 21.24
CA SER A 176 -0.90 -11.48 22.60
C SER A 176 -0.85 -10.25 23.52
N LYS A 177 -0.38 -9.10 23.00
CA LYS A 177 -0.40 -7.83 23.75
C LYS A 177 -1.81 -7.38 24.10
N LYS A 178 -2.77 -7.50 23.17
CA LYS A 178 -4.18 -7.15 23.43
C LYS A 178 -4.77 -8.04 24.52
N VAL A 179 -4.54 -9.35 24.45
CA VAL A 179 -5.01 -10.30 25.47
C VAL A 179 -4.40 -9.97 26.82
N ALA A 180 -3.09 -9.72 26.88
CA ALA A 180 -2.41 -9.36 28.11
C ALA A 180 -2.97 -8.04 28.72
N ALA A 181 -3.26 -7.05 27.90
CA ALA A 181 -3.85 -5.78 28.35
C ALA A 181 -5.25 -5.98 28.96
N VAL A 182 -6.09 -6.81 28.33
CA VAL A 182 -7.43 -7.15 28.84
C VAL A 182 -7.34 -7.91 30.19
N LEU A 183 -6.44 -8.89 30.27
CA LEU A 183 -6.22 -9.63 31.52
C LEU A 183 -5.71 -8.73 32.64
N PHE A 184 -4.79 -7.83 32.34
CA PHE A 184 -4.29 -6.86 33.32
C PHE A 184 -5.41 -5.94 33.81
N ALA A 185 -6.20 -5.36 32.92
CA ALA A 185 -7.35 -4.52 33.29
C ALA A 185 -8.34 -5.27 34.18
N SER A 186 -8.72 -6.52 33.83
CA SER A 186 -9.61 -7.35 34.62
C SER A 186 -9.06 -7.65 36.03
N ARG A 187 -7.74 -7.86 36.14
CA ARG A 187 -7.11 -8.07 37.45
C ARG A 187 -7.11 -6.81 38.29
N MET A 188 -6.82 -5.67 37.71
CA MET A 188 -6.87 -4.38 38.42
C MET A 188 -8.26 -4.11 38.97
N ASP A 189 -9.31 -4.34 38.17
CA ASP A 189 -10.69 -4.17 38.59
C ASP A 189 -11.05 -5.07 39.80
N GLN A 190 -10.52 -6.30 39.85
CA GLN A 190 -10.75 -7.22 40.97
C GLN A 190 -10.08 -6.79 42.30
N TYR A 191 -8.99 -6.01 42.20
CA TYR A 191 -8.22 -5.60 43.39
C TYR A 191 -8.60 -4.22 43.89
N PHE A 192 -9.17 -3.37 43.06
CA PHE A 192 -9.42 -1.95 43.40
C PHE A 192 -10.88 -1.55 43.38
N ASN A 193 -11.79 -2.42 42.96
CA ASN A 193 -13.25 -2.28 43.06
C ASN A 193 -13.86 -3.44 43.87
#